data_9d7a012f707ece8a79896916f8d94292
#
_entry.id   9d7a012f707ece8a79896916f8d94292
#
_cell.length_a   1.000
_cell.length_b   1.000
_cell.length_c   1.000
_cell.angle_alpha   90.00
_cell.angle_beta   90.00
_cell.angle_gamma   90.00
#
_symmetry.space_group_name_H-M   'P 1'
#
loop_
_entity.id
_entity.type
_entity.pdbx_description
1 polymer ?
#
loop_
_entity_poly.entity_id
_entity_poly.type
_entity_poly.pdbx_seq_one_letter_code
_entity_poly.pdbx_strand_id
1 'polypeptide(L)'
;MKDFLKFTFASVIGVILAGVVFTILGIITLVGIVASSDTETVVKDNSIFVLDFKGSLSERVQENPLQQLLGEEFEAYGLDDILASIKKAKDNDKIKGIYIQPSYLEASYASLEEIRNALLDFKESGKFIVAYADQYAQKMYYLSSVADKIIINPQGSIGWHGAGMQPVFFKNLVSKLGLEIQVFRVGTYKSAVEPFIATEMSPANREQMTECLESVWNRIQADVSDSRHIPTDTLNAYADRYMDFCQAEEYVQCGLADTLMYKDEVISYLKQLSGRDENDKLNSLFIEDMINVKKNVPKDKSGNVIAVYYAYGEIL
;
A
#
# COMPACT_ATOMS: atom_id res chain seq x y z
N MET A 1 29.42 -15.43 -61.76
CA MET A 1 28.13 -15.86 -61.13
C MET A 1 28.30 -16.89 -60.00
N LYS A 2 29.10 -17.94 -60.13
CA LYS A 2 29.29 -18.94 -59.07
C LYS A 2 29.86 -18.36 -57.77
N ASP A 3 30.83 -17.48 -57.85
CA ASP A 3 31.46 -16.86 -56.68
C ASP A 3 30.56 -15.85 -55.99
N PHE A 4 29.76 -15.09 -56.76
CA PHE A 4 28.76 -14.18 -56.20
C PHE A 4 27.73 -14.94 -55.36
N LEU A 5 27.16 -16.01 -55.91
CA LEU A 5 26.21 -16.87 -55.19
C LEU A 5 26.82 -17.47 -53.91
N LYS A 6 28.11 -17.92 -53.99
CA LYS A 6 28.84 -18.49 -52.84
C LYS A 6 29.00 -17.47 -51.71
N PHE A 7 29.40 -16.23 -52.02
CA PHE A 7 29.55 -15.18 -51.02
C PHE A 7 28.19 -14.70 -50.44
N THR A 8 27.15 -14.62 -51.30
CA THR A 8 25.83 -14.29 -50.86
C THR A 8 25.28 -15.35 -49.87
N PHE A 9 25.42 -16.65 -50.20
CA PHE A 9 25.03 -17.71 -49.28
C PHE A 9 25.81 -17.69 -47.96
N ALA A 10 27.13 -17.46 -48.04
CA ALA A 10 27.96 -17.35 -46.83
C ALA A 10 27.51 -16.18 -45.92
N SER A 11 27.19 -15.03 -46.51
CA SER A 11 26.68 -13.86 -45.76
C SER A 11 25.33 -14.14 -45.14
N VAL A 12 24.41 -14.76 -45.85
CA VAL A 12 23.08 -15.12 -45.30
C VAL A 12 23.22 -16.09 -44.12
N ILE A 13 24.06 -17.14 -44.29
CA ILE A 13 24.33 -18.07 -43.17
C ILE A 13 24.97 -17.35 -41.99
N GLY A 14 25.92 -16.42 -42.24
CA GLY A 14 26.54 -15.63 -41.18
C GLY A 14 25.54 -14.78 -40.40
N VAL A 15 24.60 -14.12 -41.09
CA VAL A 15 23.55 -13.33 -40.45
C VAL A 15 22.61 -14.22 -39.61
N ILE A 16 22.21 -15.38 -40.15
CA ILE A 16 21.37 -16.35 -39.44
C ILE A 16 22.09 -16.84 -38.15
N LEU A 17 23.36 -17.23 -38.28
CA LEU A 17 24.15 -17.68 -37.12
C LEU A 17 24.31 -16.57 -36.07
N ALA A 18 24.58 -15.35 -36.50
CA ALA A 18 24.64 -14.20 -35.58
C ALA A 18 23.30 -13.98 -34.86
N GLY A 19 22.17 -14.04 -35.59
CA GLY A 19 20.84 -13.96 -35.01
C GLY A 19 20.55 -15.03 -33.98
N VAL A 20 20.93 -16.27 -34.25
CA VAL A 20 20.78 -17.39 -33.28
C VAL A 20 21.64 -17.15 -32.05
N VAL A 21 22.89 -16.70 -32.18
CA VAL A 21 23.78 -16.41 -31.05
C VAL A 21 23.21 -15.28 -30.19
N PHE A 22 22.74 -14.18 -30.79
CA PHE A 22 22.12 -13.08 -30.05
C PHE A 22 20.82 -13.52 -29.34
N THR A 23 20.02 -14.37 -29.96
CA THR A 23 18.82 -14.91 -29.31
C THR A 23 19.17 -15.77 -28.10
N ILE A 24 20.16 -16.65 -28.21
CA ILE A 24 20.63 -17.49 -27.10
C ILE A 24 21.18 -16.63 -25.97
N LEU A 25 22.01 -15.63 -26.27
CA LEU A 25 22.53 -14.69 -25.26
C LEU A 25 21.40 -13.91 -24.60
N GLY A 26 20.40 -13.46 -25.33
CA GLY A 26 19.20 -12.80 -24.80
C GLY A 26 18.43 -13.71 -23.83
N ILE A 27 18.22 -14.97 -24.19
CA ILE A 27 17.56 -15.95 -23.32
C ILE A 27 18.38 -16.23 -22.05
N ILE A 28 19.70 -16.42 -22.18
CA ILE A 28 20.58 -16.63 -21.02
C ILE A 28 20.55 -15.42 -20.08
N THR A 29 20.55 -14.20 -20.62
CA THR A 29 20.46 -12.97 -19.83
C THR A 29 19.11 -12.88 -19.12
N LEU A 30 18.01 -13.15 -19.80
CA LEU A 30 16.67 -13.18 -19.21
C LEU A 30 16.55 -14.23 -18.10
N VAL A 31 17.02 -15.45 -18.34
CA VAL A 31 17.03 -16.52 -17.33
C VAL A 31 17.93 -16.13 -16.15
N GLY A 32 19.07 -15.49 -16.40
CA GLY A 32 19.96 -15.00 -15.36
C GLY A 32 19.31 -13.92 -14.48
N ILE A 33 18.57 -12.99 -15.06
CA ILE A 33 17.82 -11.96 -14.32
C ILE A 33 16.73 -12.60 -13.47
N VAL A 34 15.93 -13.50 -14.04
CA VAL A 34 14.85 -14.20 -13.32
C VAL A 34 15.43 -15.07 -12.18
N ALA A 35 16.52 -15.79 -12.43
CA ALA A 35 17.18 -16.61 -11.39
C ALA A 35 17.84 -15.79 -10.28
N SER A 36 18.24 -14.54 -10.56
CA SER A 36 18.81 -13.65 -9.54
C SER A 36 17.75 -12.96 -8.67
N SER A 37 16.49 -12.91 -9.10
CA SER A 37 15.39 -12.34 -8.31
C SER A 37 14.93 -13.26 -7.15
N ASP A 38 15.24 -14.55 -7.21
CA ASP A 38 14.91 -15.55 -6.16
C ASP A 38 15.96 -15.66 -5.04
N THR A 39 16.83 -14.69 -4.87
CA THR A 39 17.89 -14.75 -3.85
C THR A 39 17.31 -14.55 -2.46
N GLU A 40 17.42 -15.56 -1.60
CA GLU A 40 16.96 -15.51 -0.19
C GLU A 40 17.59 -14.33 0.56
N THR A 41 16.78 -13.43 1.10
CA THR A 41 17.27 -12.29 1.89
C THR A 41 17.71 -12.75 3.27
N VAL A 42 18.97 -12.50 3.61
CA VAL A 42 19.54 -12.80 4.94
C VAL A 42 19.27 -11.65 5.90
N VAL A 43 18.45 -11.89 6.90
CA VAL A 43 18.14 -10.91 7.95
C VAL A 43 19.34 -10.75 8.89
N LYS A 44 19.84 -9.53 9.04
CA LYS A 44 20.91 -9.17 9.99
C LYS A 44 20.32 -8.97 11.38
N ASP A 45 21.15 -9.14 12.42
CA ASP A 45 20.74 -8.87 13.79
C ASP A 45 20.41 -7.38 13.97
N ASN A 46 19.44 -7.07 14.83
CA ASN A 46 18.98 -5.72 15.11
C ASN A 46 18.45 -4.99 13.85
N SER A 47 17.76 -5.72 12.99
CA SER A 47 17.07 -5.15 11.82
C SER A 47 15.73 -4.52 12.19
N ILE A 48 15.30 -3.57 11.38
CA ILE A 48 13.98 -2.93 11.43
C ILE A 48 13.30 -3.18 10.08
N PHE A 49 12.04 -3.63 10.12
CA PHE A 49 11.21 -3.70 8.92
C PHE A 49 10.62 -2.32 8.63
N VAL A 50 10.93 -1.76 7.47
CA VAL A 50 10.45 -0.44 7.04
C VAL A 50 9.28 -0.62 6.09
N LEU A 51 8.12 -0.12 6.49
CA LEU A 51 6.93 0.01 5.66
C LEU A 51 6.92 1.42 5.04
N ASP A 52 7.63 1.58 3.94
CA ASP A 52 7.66 2.82 3.15
C ASP A 52 6.56 2.75 2.09
N PHE A 53 5.39 3.27 2.43
CA PHE A 53 4.22 3.19 1.56
C PHE A 53 4.21 4.30 0.52
N LYS A 54 4.19 3.90 -0.77
CA LYS A 54 4.09 4.77 -1.93
C LYS A 54 3.25 4.10 -3.02
N GLY A 55 2.60 4.89 -3.87
CA GLY A 55 1.90 4.36 -5.03
C GLY A 55 0.54 3.73 -4.72
N SER A 56 0.28 2.51 -5.16
CA SER A 56 -1.03 1.86 -5.05
C SER A 56 -0.97 0.49 -4.37
N LEU A 57 -2.07 0.14 -3.68
CA LEU A 57 -2.25 -1.17 -3.05
C LEU A 57 -3.31 -1.95 -3.81
N SER A 58 -2.93 -3.15 -4.25
CA SER A 58 -3.83 -4.14 -4.84
C SER A 58 -3.90 -5.37 -3.95
N GLU A 59 -4.94 -6.20 -4.10
CA GLU A 59 -5.00 -7.48 -3.38
C GLU A 59 -3.76 -8.35 -3.65
N ARG A 60 -3.31 -8.36 -4.92
CA ARG A 60 -2.10 -9.04 -5.37
C ARG A 60 -1.44 -8.26 -6.50
N VAL A 61 -0.13 -8.17 -6.50
CA VAL A 61 0.62 -7.65 -7.64
C VAL A 61 0.74 -8.74 -8.70
N GLN A 62 0.39 -8.40 -9.93
CA GLN A 62 0.73 -9.24 -11.09
C GLN A 62 2.10 -8.76 -11.60
N GLU A 63 3.13 -9.58 -11.40
CA GLU A 63 4.42 -9.30 -11.99
C GLU A 63 4.31 -9.29 -13.52
N ASN A 64 4.58 -8.15 -14.12
CA ASN A 64 4.72 -8.02 -15.56
C ASN A 64 6.21 -7.85 -15.89
N PRO A 65 6.90 -8.93 -16.32
CA PRO A 65 8.34 -8.87 -16.60
C PRO A 65 8.71 -7.81 -17.64
N LEU A 66 7.76 -7.45 -18.52
CA LEU A 66 7.98 -6.43 -19.54
C LEU A 66 8.00 -5.02 -18.94
N GLN A 67 7.17 -4.74 -17.93
CA GLN A 67 7.14 -3.44 -17.23
C GLN A 67 8.42 -3.24 -16.42
N GLN A 68 8.91 -4.29 -15.74
CA GLN A 68 10.22 -4.25 -15.05
C GLN A 68 11.37 -3.94 -16.04
N LEU A 69 11.30 -4.48 -17.25
CA LEU A 69 12.33 -4.26 -18.29
C LEU A 69 12.28 -2.84 -18.88
N LEU A 70 11.12 -2.19 -18.89
CA LEU A 70 10.90 -0.84 -19.40
C LEU A 70 11.22 0.24 -18.35
N GLY A 71 11.55 -0.14 -17.10
CA GLY A 71 11.86 0.80 -16.03
C GLY A 71 10.65 1.62 -15.57
N GLU A 72 9.44 1.18 -15.86
CA GLU A 72 8.23 1.76 -15.29
C GLU A 72 8.09 1.26 -13.85
N GLU A 73 8.71 1.98 -12.93
CA GLU A 73 8.49 1.82 -11.48
C GLU A 73 7.08 2.31 -11.12
N PHE A 74 6.06 1.55 -11.47
CA PHE A 74 4.79 1.65 -10.76
C PHE A 74 4.99 0.98 -9.41
N GLU A 75 5.18 1.79 -8.37
CA GLU A 75 5.19 1.32 -6.99
C GLU A 75 3.79 0.78 -6.68
N ALA A 76 3.58 -0.52 -6.89
CA ALA A 76 2.36 -1.23 -6.55
C ALA A 76 2.69 -2.32 -5.54
N TYR A 77 1.96 -2.35 -4.44
CA TYR A 77 2.13 -3.37 -3.40
C TYR A 77 0.98 -4.37 -3.45
N GLY A 78 1.30 -5.65 -3.18
CA GLY A 78 0.32 -6.69 -2.89
C GLY A 78 -0.06 -6.67 -1.42
N LEU A 79 -1.36 -6.66 -1.12
CA LEU A 79 -1.84 -6.78 0.25
C LEU A 79 -1.34 -8.08 0.88
N ASP A 80 -1.41 -9.20 0.15
CA ASP A 80 -0.94 -10.51 0.60
C ASP A 80 0.57 -10.51 0.91
N ASP A 81 1.40 -9.77 0.14
CA ASP A 81 2.83 -9.64 0.38
C ASP A 81 3.13 -8.82 1.64
N ILE A 82 2.39 -7.72 1.85
CA ILE A 82 2.53 -6.90 3.06
C ILE A 82 2.16 -7.71 4.29
N LEU A 83 1.00 -8.39 4.29
CA LEU A 83 0.53 -9.20 5.41
C LEU A 83 1.51 -10.34 5.72
N ALA A 84 2.01 -11.03 4.68
CA ALA A 84 3.01 -12.07 4.83
C ALA A 84 4.34 -11.53 5.37
N SER A 85 4.75 -10.31 4.96
CA SER A 85 5.98 -9.66 5.42
C SER A 85 5.88 -9.25 6.89
N ILE A 86 4.76 -8.67 7.32
CA ILE A 86 4.50 -8.35 8.74
C ILE A 86 4.56 -9.62 9.59
N LYS A 87 3.94 -10.71 9.14
CA LYS A 87 3.98 -11.99 9.84
C LYS A 87 5.40 -12.56 9.93
N LYS A 88 6.18 -12.52 8.85
CA LYS A 88 7.60 -12.92 8.87
C LYS A 88 8.40 -12.06 9.85
N ALA A 89 8.14 -10.75 9.91
CA ALA A 89 8.79 -9.84 10.85
C ALA A 89 8.41 -10.16 12.31
N LYS A 90 7.14 -10.53 12.58
CA LYS A 90 6.68 -11.00 13.90
C LYS A 90 7.50 -12.21 14.37
N ASP A 91 7.68 -13.20 13.48
CA ASP A 91 8.27 -14.51 13.79
C ASP A 91 9.82 -14.50 13.75
N ASN A 92 10.47 -13.40 13.37
CA ASN A 92 11.93 -13.33 13.23
C ASN A 92 12.57 -12.53 14.36
N ASP A 93 13.32 -13.18 15.25
CA ASP A 93 13.95 -12.59 16.43
C ASP A 93 15.01 -11.52 16.12
N LYS A 94 15.55 -11.52 14.90
CA LYS A 94 16.53 -10.53 14.44
C LYS A 94 15.89 -9.20 14.07
N ILE A 95 14.58 -9.17 13.83
CA ILE A 95 13.80 -7.95 13.56
C ILE A 95 13.29 -7.43 14.89
N LYS A 96 13.66 -6.20 15.25
CA LYS A 96 13.34 -5.59 16.54
C LYS A 96 12.06 -4.77 16.54
N GLY A 97 11.63 -4.31 15.37
CA GLY A 97 10.42 -3.51 15.25
C GLY A 97 10.06 -3.20 13.81
N ILE A 98 8.93 -2.50 13.66
CA ILE A 98 8.46 -1.96 12.39
C ILE A 98 8.58 -0.43 12.44
N TYR A 99 9.06 0.15 11.35
CA TYR A 99 9.05 1.57 11.10
C TYR A 99 8.11 1.88 9.95
N ILE A 100 6.99 2.55 10.25
CA ILE A 100 6.02 2.98 9.25
C ILE A 100 6.42 4.37 8.78
N GLN A 101 6.70 4.49 7.48
CA GLN A 101 7.02 5.73 6.81
C GLN A 101 5.93 5.98 5.75
N PRO A 102 4.75 6.48 6.14
CA PRO A 102 3.65 6.65 5.22
C PRO A 102 3.86 7.92 4.39
N SER A 103 3.89 7.78 3.08
CA SER A 103 3.90 8.92 2.16
C SER A 103 2.50 9.07 1.55
N TYR A 104 2.26 8.41 0.43
CA TYR A 104 0.95 8.36 -0.22
C TYR A 104 0.68 6.95 -0.72
N LEU A 105 -0.42 6.35 -0.28
CA LEU A 105 -0.87 5.05 -0.75
C LEU A 105 -2.32 5.13 -1.21
N GLU A 106 -2.55 4.83 -2.48
CA GLU A 106 -3.89 4.63 -3.00
C GLU A 106 -4.39 3.26 -2.55
N ALA A 107 -5.25 3.24 -1.55
CA ALA A 107 -5.79 2.04 -0.94
C ALA A 107 -7.24 2.22 -0.50
N SER A 108 -8.00 1.12 -0.41
CA SER A 108 -9.30 1.10 0.24
C SER A 108 -9.13 1.12 1.77
N TYR A 109 -10.12 1.62 2.51
CA TYR A 109 -10.10 1.50 3.97
C TYR A 109 -10.13 0.04 4.43
N ALA A 110 -10.80 -0.84 3.70
CA ALA A 110 -10.83 -2.26 4.02
C ALA A 110 -9.43 -2.89 3.95
N SER A 111 -8.67 -2.62 2.88
CA SER A 111 -7.29 -3.13 2.77
C SER A 111 -6.36 -2.53 3.83
N LEU A 112 -6.55 -1.26 4.19
CA LEU A 112 -5.80 -0.62 5.29
C LEU A 112 -6.15 -1.23 6.66
N GLU A 113 -7.42 -1.61 6.88
CA GLU A 113 -7.86 -2.30 8.09
C GLU A 113 -7.18 -3.67 8.23
N GLU A 114 -7.03 -4.42 7.15
CA GLU A 114 -6.29 -5.70 7.16
C GLU A 114 -4.82 -5.51 7.55
N ILE A 115 -4.14 -4.50 6.98
CA ILE A 115 -2.76 -4.19 7.36
C ILE A 115 -2.71 -3.75 8.83
N ARG A 116 -3.66 -2.93 9.28
CA ARG A 116 -3.78 -2.49 10.66
C ARG A 116 -3.93 -3.67 11.62
N ASN A 117 -4.79 -4.63 11.30
CA ASN A 117 -4.99 -5.84 12.10
C ASN A 117 -3.71 -6.67 12.17
N ALA A 118 -2.97 -6.80 11.06
CA ALA A 118 -1.68 -7.48 11.06
C ALA A 118 -0.62 -6.76 11.92
N LEU A 119 -0.64 -5.42 11.96
CA LEU A 119 0.23 -4.63 12.84
C LEU A 119 -0.14 -4.79 14.31
N LEU A 120 -1.44 -4.86 14.63
CA LEU A 120 -1.91 -5.16 16.00
C LEU A 120 -1.45 -6.56 16.45
N ASP A 121 -1.59 -7.56 15.58
CA ASP A 121 -1.07 -8.91 15.82
C ASP A 121 0.46 -8.90 16.01
N PHE A 122 1.20 -8.10 15.22
CA PHE A 122 2.64 -7.92 15.37
C PHE A 122 3.01 -7.39 16.76
N LYS A 123 2.25 -6.44 17.33
CA LYS A 123 2.49 -5.86 18.67
C LYS A 123 2.46 -6.93 19.78
N GLU A 124 1.72 -8.02 19.61
CA GLU A 124 1.70 -9.13 20.58
C GLU A 124 3.08 -9.79 20.74
N SER A 125 4.00 -9.62 19.78
CA SER A 125 5.38 -10.08 19.92
C SER A 125 6.24 -9.28 20.89
N GLY A 126 5.73 -8.14 21.40
CA GLY A 126 6.46 -7.20 22.25
C GLY A 126 7.49 -6.34 21.51
N LYS A 127 7.51 -6.39 20.18
CA LYS A 127 8.37 -5.56 19.32
C LYS A 127 7.70 -4.20 19.07
N PHE A 128 8.51 -3.16 18.88
CA PHE A 128 7.99 -1.81 18.72
C PHE A 128 7.46 -1.53 17.31
N ILE A 129 6.49 -0.62 17.22
CA ILE A 129 6.06 0.03 16.00
C ILE A 129 6.22 1.54 16.15
N VAL A 130 6.99 2.16 15.29
CA VAL A 130 7.18 3.61 15.22
C VAL A 130 6.67 4.12 13.88
N ALA A 131 5.91 5.20 13.87
CA ALA A 131 5.47 5.88 12.65
C ALA A 131 6.07 7.28 12.60
N TYR A 132 6.53 7.70 11.43
CA TYR A 132 6.98 9.07 11.16
C TYR A 132 6.58 9.51 9.77
N ALA A 133 6.03 10.72 9.69
CA ALA A 133 5.79 11.41 8.43
C ALA A 133 5.98 12.93 8.58
N ASP A 134 6.27 13.58 7.45
CA ASP A 134 6.16 15.03 7.33
C ASP A 134 4.68 15.45 7.22
N GLN A 135 3.87 14.62 6.55
CA GLN A 135 2.42 14.79 6.43
C GLN A 135 1.73 13.44 6.52
N TYR A 136 0.74 13.35 7.38
CA TYR A 136 -0.16 12.22 7.46
C TYR A 136 -1.48 12.54 6.77
N ALA A 137 -1.70 12.05 5.55
CA ALA A 137 -3.06 12.01 4.99
C ALA A 137 -3.96 11.16 5.88
N GLN A 138 -5.26 11.43 5.95
CA GLN A 138 -6.20 10.74 6.86
C GLN A 138 -6.11 9.21 6.81
N LYS A 139 -6.01 8.61 5.63
CA LYS A 139 -5.83 7.16 5.44
C LYS A 139 -4.52 6.66 6.05
N MET A 140 -3.45 7.42 5.87
CA MET A 140 -2.14 7.08 6.40
C MET A 140 -2.05 7.30 7.91
N TYR A 141 -2.75 8.31 8.44
CA TYR A 141 -2.91 8.49 9.87
C TYR A 141 -3.69 7.33 10.49
N TYR A 142 -4.82 6.94 9.88
CA TYR A 142 -5.59 5.77 10.30
C TYR A 142 -4.72 4.52 10.43
N LEU A 143 -3.91 4.23 9.40
CA LEU A 143 -2.99 3.09 9.42
C LEU A 143 -1.92 3.24 10.52
N SER A 144 -1.32 4.42 10.64
CA SER A 144 -0.21 4.70 11.57
C SER A 144 -0.65 4.78 13.02
N SER A 145 -1.95 4.98 13.28
CA SER A 145 -2.48 5.17 14.64
C SER A 145 -2.32 3.96 15.57
N VAL A 146 -1.97 2.77 15.04
CA VAL A 146 -1.61 1.58 15.83
C VAL A 146 -0.21 1.64 16.40
N ALA A 147 0.65 2.55 15.93
CA ALA A 147 2.04 2.64 16.35
C ALA A 147 2.15 2.94 17.86
N ASP A 148 3.19 2.39 18.48
CA ASP A 148 3.52 2.70 19.87
C ASP A 148 3.99 4.15 20.02
N LYS A 149 4.54 4.71 18.94
CA LYS A 149 4.95 6.09 18.86
C LYS A 149 4.68 6.68 17.48
N ILE A 150 3.84 7.71 17.44
CA ILE A 150 3.58 8.53 16.26
C ILE A 150 4.41 9.80 16.37
N ILE A 151 5.31 9.98 15.42
CA ILE A 151 6.21 11.12 15.35
C ILE A 151 5.82 11.94 14.13
N ILE A 152 5.71 13.24 14.29
CA ILE A 152 5.47 14.16 13.17
C ILE A 152 6.60 15.18 13.07
N ASN A 153 6.90 15.61 11.84
CA ASN A 153 7.83 16.69 11.60
C ASN A 153 7.35 17.98 12.31
N PRO A 154 8.22 18.80 12.93
CA PRO A 154 7.84 20.07 13.55
C PRO A 154 7.11 21.07 12.62
N GLN A 155 7.23 20.90 11.30
CA GLN A 155 6.51 21.68 10.29
C GLN A 155 5.44 20.83 9.56
N GLY A 156 5.10 19.66 10.12
CA GLY A 156 4.21 18.69 9.50
C GLY A 156 2.74 18.94 9.77
N SER A 157 1.89 18.15 9.12
CA SER A 157 0.44 18.19 9.30
C SER A 157 -0.20 16.79 9.38
N ILE A 158 -1.33 16.69 10.09
CA ILE A 158 -2.16 15.49 10.15
C ILE A 158 -3.53 15.83 9.57
N GLY A 159 -3.89 15.13 8.47
CA GLY A 159 -5.22 15.19 7.89
C GLY A 159 -6.21 14.42 8.74
N TRP A 160 -7.18 15.14 9.32
CA TRP A 160 -8.29 14.54 10.05
C TRP A 160 -9.55 15.38 9.83
N HIS A 161 -10.37 15.03 8.82
CA HIS A 161 -11.45 15.87 8.30
C HIS A 161 -12.75 15.12 7.98
N GLY A 162 -12.84 13.83 8.31
CA GLY A 162 -14.03 13.03 8.10
C GLY A 162 -14.15 12.44 6.69
N ALA A 163 -15.35 11.99 6.34
CA ALA A 163 -15.65 11.41 5.04
C ALA A 163 -16.77 12.18 4.36
N GLY A 164 -16.64 12.40 3.05
CA GLY A 164 -17.64 13.10 2.25
C GLY A 164 -17.71 12.54 0.83
N MET A 165 -18.90 12.69 0.21
CA MET A 165 -19.12 12.33 -1.19
C MET A 165 -19.84 13.46 -1.91
N GLN A 166 -19.33 13.81 -3.09
CA GLN A 166 -19.93 14.83 -3.95
C GLN A 166 -20.23 14.23 -5.33
N PRO A 167 -21.45 13.74 -5.59
CA PRO A 167 -21.84 13.27 -6.91
C PRO A 167 -22.00 14.42 -7.90
N VAL A 168 -21.65 14.15 -9.15
CA VAL A 168 -21.82 15.09 -10.26
C VAL A 168 -22.98 14.65 -11.15
N PHE A 169 -23.83 15.61 -11.58
CA PHE A 169 -25.01 15.32 -12.37
C PHE A 169 -24.86 15.93 -13.78
N PHE A 170 -25.05 15.11 -14.81
CA PHE A 170 -24.82 15.44 -16.21
C PHE A 170 -26.12 15.63 -17.01
N LYS A 171 -27.31 15.49 -16.40
CA LYS A 171 -28.61 15.60 -17.09
C LYS A 171 -28.72 16.82 -17.99
N ASN A 172 -28.34 18.01 -17.46
CA ASN A 172 -28.44 19.25 -18.22
C ASN A 172 -27.46 19.30 -19.39
N LEU A 173 -26.28 18.71 -19.25
CA LEU A 173 -25.31 18.58 -20.34
C LEU A 173 -25.82 17.65 -21.43
N VAL A 174 -26.31 16.48 -21.05
CA VAL A 174 -26.89 15.48 -21.96
C VAL A 174 -28.04 16.09 -22.77
N SER A 175 -28.95 16.82 -22.12
CA SER A 175 -30.06 17.50 -22.78
C SER A 175 -29.59 18.57 -23.76
N LYS A 176 -28.56 19.37 -23.43
CA LYS A 176 -27.97 20.38 -24.32
C LYS A 176 -27.32 19.78 -25.57
N LEU A 177 -26.82 18.54 -25.47
CA LEU A 177 -26.27 17.80 -26.59
C LEU A 177 -27.35 17.13 -27.47
N GLY A 178 -28.64 17.28 -27.12
CA GLY A 178 -29.75 16.63 -27.83
C GLY A 178 -29.82 15.14 -27.64
N LEU A 179 -29.21 14.61 -26.55
CA LEU A 179 -29.19 13.17 -26.25
C LEU A 179 -30.26 12.85 -25.21
N GLU A 180 -30.89 11.67 -25.34
CA GLU A 180 -31.83 11.11 -24.37
C GLU A 180 -31.30 9.80 -23.84
N ILE A 181 -31.21 9.68 -22.50
CA ILE A 181 -30.77 8.46 -21.83
C ILE A 181 -31.99 7.61 -21.46
N GLN A 182 -32.08 6.41 -22.04
CA GLN A 182 -33.10 5.43 -21.69
C GLN A 182 -32.57 4.54 -20.57
N VAL A 183 -33.32 4.45 -19.46
CA VAL A 183 -32.92 3.73 -18.26
C VAL A 183 -33.85 2.55 -18.03
N PHE A 184 -33.25 1.38 -17.88
CA PHE A 184 -33.91 0.15 -17.49
C PHE A 184 -33.42 -0.24 -16.08
N ARG A 185 -34.14 0.08 -15.04
CA ARG A 185 -33.79 -0.25 -13.66
C ARG A 185 -34.97 -0.79 -12.89
N VAL A 186 -34.73 -1.69 -11.97
CA VAL A 186 -35.74 -2.21 -11.01
C VAL A 186 -35.19 -2.02 -9.61
N GLY A 187 -36.01 -1.38 -8.74
CA GLY A 187 -35.68 -1.14 -7.34
C GLY A 187 -35.32 0.30 -7.02
N THR A 188 -35.64 0.70 -5.79
CA THR A 188 -35.54 2.09 -5.29
C THR A 188 -34.07 2.55 -5.15
N TYR A 189 -33.18 1.64 -4.68
CA TYR A 189 -31.79 1.95 -4.39
C TYR A 189 -30.82 1.73 -5.57
N LYS A 190 -31.33 1.64 -6.82
CA LYS A 190 -30.51 1.52 -8.03
C LYS A 190 -30.14 2.92 -8.55
N SER A 191 -29.21 3.59 -7.89
CA SER A 191 -28.87 5.00 -8.10
C SER A 191 -27.78 5.28 -9.14
N ALA A 192 -27.09 4.26 -9.66
CA ALA A 192 -25.96 4.41 -10.58
C ALA A 192 -26.27 5.24 -11.85
N VAL A 193 -27.53 5.31 -12.25
CA VAL A 193 -27.98 6.07 -13.43
C VAL A 193 -28.41 7.50 -13.11
N GLU A 194 -28.61 7.86 -11.84
CA GLU A 194 -29.07 9.20 -11.43
C GLU A 194 -28.21 10.35 -11.95
N PRO A 195 -26.88 10.25 -12.02
CA PRO A 195 -26.03 11.28 -12.61
C PRO A 195 -26.45 11.72 -14.01
N PHE A 196 -27.08 10.85 -14.79
CA PHE A 196 -27.46 11.11 -16.18
C PHE A 196 -28.92 11.57 -16.36
N ILE A 197 -29.80 11.25 -15.39
CA ILE A 197 -31.26 11.47 -15.51
C ILE A 197 -31.81 12.43 -14.47
N ALA A 198 -31.06 12.77 -13.44
CA ALA A 198 -31.46 13.68 -12.37
C ALA A 198 -30.52 14.92 -12.32
N THR A 199 -30.94 15.94 -11.61
CA THR A 199 -30.12 17.15 -11.34
C THR A 199 -29.63 17.20 -9.90
N GLU A 200 -30.14 16.32 -9.06
CA GLU A 200 -29.79 16.16 -7.65
C GLU A 200 -29.97 14.72 -7.22
N MET A 201 -29.44 14.39 -6.06
CA MET A 201 -29.50 13.06 -5.46
C MET A 201 -30.93 12.78 -4.96
N SER A 202 -31.49 11.62 -5.31
CA SER A 202 -32.77 11.19 -4.75
C SER A 202 -32.66 10.93 -3.23
N PRO A 203 -33.79 11.02 -2.47
CA PRO A 203 -33.76 10.70 -1.04
C PRO A 203 -33.23 9.30 -0.73
N ALA A 204 -33.60 8.29 -1.53
CA ALA A 204 -33.12 6.92 -1.36
C ALA A 204 -31.61 6.79 -1.62
N ASN A 205 -31.07 7.50 -2.63
CA ASN A 205 -29.64 7.51 -2.89
C ASN A 205 -28.89 8.24 -1.76
N ARG A 206 -29.45 9.34 -1.27
CA ARG A 206 -28.87 10.08 -0.13
C ARG A 206 -28.79 9.20 1.12
N GLU A 207 -29.88 8.52 1.46
CA GLU A 207 -29.93 7.57 2.57
C GLU A 207 -28.83 6.51 2.42
N GLN A 208 -28.76 5.83 1.28
CA GLN A 208 -27.77 4.79 1.01
C GLN A 208 -26.33 5.29 1.12
N MET A 209 -26.02 6.47 0.58
CA MET A 209 -24.68 7.05 0.63
C MET A 209 -24.31 7.52 2.04
N THR A 210 -25.27 8.08 2.77
CA THR A 210 -25.07 8.50 4.17
C THR A 210 -24.74 7.29 5.04
N GLU A 211 -25.54 6.24 5.00
CA GLU A 211 -25.32 5.00 5.76
C GLU A 211 -23.94 4.38 5.44
N CYS A 212 -23.56 4.38 4.16
CA CYS A 212 -22.23 3.88 3.74
C CYS A 212 -21.09 4.71 4.34
N LEU A 213 -21.18 6.05 4.23
CA LEU A 213 -20.14 6.94 4.74
C LEU A 213 -20.05 6.91 6.27
N GLU A 214 -21.18 6.91 6.95
CA GLU A 214 -21.26 6.83 8.42
C GLU A 214 -20.68 5.50 8.92
N SER A 215 -21.00 4.39 8.28
CA SER A 215 -20.45 3.08 8.63
C SER A 215 -18.92 3.07 8.56
N VAL A 216 -18.35 3.57 7.46
CA VAL A 216 -16.89 3.65 7.28
C VAL A 216 -16.27 4.62 8.30
N TRP A 217 -16.87 5.81 8.48
CA TRP A 217 -16.34 6.81 9.39
C TRP A 217 -16.37 6.35 10.86
N ASN A 218 -17.49 5.75 11.29
CA ASN A 218 -17.62 5.19 12.63
C ASN A 218 -16.58 4.10 12.89
N ARG A 219 -16.28 3.26 11.90
CA ARG A 219 -15.23 2.24 12.02
C ARG A 219 -13.85 2.87 12.19
N ILE A 220 -13.49 3.85 11.37
CA ILE A 220 -12.22 4.58 11.45
C ILE A 220 -12.06 5.23 12.83
N GLN A 221 -13.12 5.89 13.31
CA GLN A 221 -13.11 6.53 14.62
C GLN A 221 -12.93 5.55 15.78
N ALA A 222 -13.66 4.43 15.74
CA ALA A 222 -13.55 3.40 16.77
C ALA A 222 -12.11 2.86 16.84
N ASP A 223 -11.52 2.51 15.70
CA ASP A 223 -10.17 1.98 15.63
C ASP A 223 -9.11 2.98 16.10
N VAL A 224 -9.24 4.26 15.74
CA VAL A 224 -8.32 5.30 16.19
C VAL A 224 -8.54 5.60 17.68
N SER A 225 -9.80 5.65 18.14
CA SER A 225 -10.15 5.82 19.55
C SER A 225 -9.49 4.75 20.43
N ASP A 226 -9.61 3.50 20.02
CA ASP A 226 -9.02 2.37 20.76
C ASP A 226 -7.49 2.47 20.83
N SER A 227 -6.84 2.85 19.73
CA SER A 227 -5.38 2.91 19.66
C SER A 227 -4.77 4.16 20.30
N ARG A 228 -5.47 5.29 20.21
CA ARG A 228 -4.98 6.59 20.71
C ARG A 228 -5.58 6.99 22.05
N HIS A 229 -6.57 6.23 22.54
CA HIS A 229 -7.32 6.52 23.76
C HIS A 229 -8.00 7.90 23.74
N ILE A 230 -8.46 8.31 22.53
CA ILE A 230 -9.19 9.57 22.33
C ILE A 230 -10.68 9.21 22.12
N PRO A 231 -11.61 9.79 22.89
CA PRO A 231 -13.04 9.54 22.71
C PRO A 231 -13.51 9.84 21.28
N THR A 232 -14.43 9.05 20.74
CA THR A 232 -14.96 9.22 19.36
C THR A 232 -15.61 10.59 19.16
N ASP A 233 -16.32 11.12 20.17
CA ASP A 233 -16.90 12.47 20.12
C ASP A 233 -15.82 13.54 19.98
N THR A 234 -14.66 13.35 20.62
CA THR A 234 -13.52 14.26 20.51
C THR A 234 -12.90 14.15 19.11
N LEU A 235 -12.78 12.94 18.55
CA LEU A 235 -12.31 12.73 17.18
C LEU A 235 -13.24 13.37 16.14
N ASN A 236 -14.57 13.35 16.38
CA ASN A 236 -15.54 14.08 15.56
C ASN A 236 -15.32 15.58 15.65
N ALA A 237 -15.17 16.12 16.84
CA ALA A 237 -14.92 17.55 17.03
C ALA A 237 -13.60 18.00 16.38
N TYR A 238 -12.58 17.14 16.34
CA TYR A 238 -11.35 17.40 15.61
C TYR A 238 -11.57 17.41 14.09
N ALA A 239 -12.41 16.51 13.54
CA ALA A 239 -12.75 16.51 12.14
C ALA A 239 -13.49 17.79 11.72
N ASP A 240 -14.44 18.27 12.55
CA ASP A 240 -15.18 19.52 12.31
C ASP A 240 -14.28 20.75 12.39
N ARG A 241 -13.17 20.69 13.12
CA ARG A 241 -12.22 21.78 13.30
C ARG A 241 -11.22 21.94 12.15
N TYR A 242 -11.16 21.04 11.20
CA TYR A 242 -10.15 21.03 10.12
C TYR A 242 -8.71 20.99 10.67
N MET A 243 -8.37 19.88 11.30
CA MET A 243 -7.05 19.69 11.91
C MET A 243 -5.87 19.83 10.93
N ASP A 244 -6.09 19.67 9.64
CA ASP A 244 -5.07 19.80 8.58
C ASP A 244 -4.28 21.12 8.62
N PHE A 245 -4.84 22.16 9.20
CA PHE A 245 -4.25 23.50 9.27
C PHE A 245 -3.74 23.89 10.65
N CYS A 246 -3.68 22.95 11.59
CA CYS A 246 -3.15 23.20 12.94
C CYS A 246 -1.62 23.23 12.94
N GLN A 247 -1.06 23.84 13.97
CA GLN A 247 0.39 23.77 14.22
C GLN A 247 0.77 22.37 14.74
N ALA A 248 2.00 21.95 14.47
CA ALA A 248 2.43 20.58 14.82
C ALA A 248 2.33 20.28 16.32
N GLU A 249 2.54 21.28 17.18
CA GLU A 249 2.41 21.18 18.63
C GLU A 249 0.98 20.86 19.07
N GLU A 250 -0.03 21.32 18.33
CA GLU A 250 -1.43 21.03 18.65
C GLU A 250 -1.75 19.55 18.47
N TYR A 251 -1.15 18.87 17.48
CA TYR A 251 -1.37 17.43 17.31
C TYR A 251 -0.86 16.61 18.50
N VAL A 252 0.24 17.06 19.13
CA VAL A 252 0.75 16.45 20.35
C VAL A 252 -0.19 16.74 21.53
N GLN A 253 -0.66 17.99 21.67
CA GLN A 253 -1.60 18.37 22.72
C GLN A 253 -2.94 17.64 22.61
N CYS A 254 -3.40 17.39 21.38
CA CYS A 254 -4.62 16.66 21.09
C CYS A 254 -4.45 15.12 21.18
N GLY A 255 -3.25 14.61 21.39
CA GLY A 255 -2.97 13.19 21.45
C GLY A 255 -2.96 12.47 20.09
N LEU A 256 -3.05 13.22 18.98
CA LEU A 256 -2.96 12.65 17.63
C LEU A 256 -1.52 12.24 17.28
N ALA A 257 -0.52 12.94 17.81
CA ALA A 257 0.89 12.57 17.75
C ALA A 257 1.47 12.49 19.17
N ASP A 258 2.62 11.81 19.31
CA ASP A 258 3.29 11.65 20.60
C ASP A 258 4.45 12.63 20.78
N THR A 259 5.09 13.04 19.68
CA THR A 259 6.24 13.96 19.72
C THR A 259 6.56 14.53 18.35
N LEU A 260 7.33 15.62 18.38
CA LEU A 260 7.87 16.27 17.19
C LEU A 260 9.35 15.89 17.06
N MET A 261 9.76 15.41 15.89
CA MET A 261 11.17 15.14 15.56
C MET A 261 11.44 15.43 14.10
N TYR A 262 12.65 15.86 13.78
CA TYR A 262 13.14 15.81 12.41
C TYR A 262 13.59 14.39 12.05
N LYS A 263 13.71 14.09 10.78
CA LYS A 263 13.98 12.72 10.28
C LYS A 263 15.30 12.13 10.80
N ASP A 264 16.33 12.95 10.97
CA ASP A 264 17.63 12.53 11.54
C ASP A 264 17.49 12.11 13.01
N GLU A 265 16.69 12.82 13.81
CA GLU A 265 16.38 12.46 15.20
C GLU A 265 15.60 11.15 15.27
N VAL A 266 14.65 10.93 14.34
CA VAL A 266 13.91 9.66 14.22
C VAL A 266 14.86 8.50 13.92
N ILE A 267 15.84 8.68 13.03
CA ILE A 267 16.83 7.64 12.70
C ILE A 267 17.68 7.30 13.94
N SER A 268 18.11 8.31 14.69
CA SER A 268 18.83 8.12 15.97
C SER A 268 17.98 7.38 17.00
N TYR A 269 16.71 7.75 17.12
CA TYR A 269 15.74 7.07 17.99
C TYR A 269 15.53 5.60 17.60
N LEU A 270 15.40 5.29 16.31
CA LEU A 270 15.26 3.92 15.80
C LEU A 270 16.53 3.08 16.08
N LYS A 271 17.73 3.66 15.95
CA LYS A 271 18.98 2.99 16.32
C LYS A 271 18.98 2.62 17.80
N GLN A 272 18.61 3.55 18.67
CA GLN A 272 18.53 3.30 20.10
C GLN A 272 17.53 2.15 20.41
N LEU A 273 16.34 2.16 19.83
CA LEU A 273 15.32 1.12 20.03
C LEU A 273 15.77 -0.25 19.52
N SER A 274 16.54 -0.30 18.42
CA SER A 274 17.04 -1.54 17.87
C SER A 274 18.34 -2.04 18.51
N GLY A 275 18.92 -1.28 19.46
CA GLY A 275 20.18 -1.63 20.14
C GLY A 275 21.40 -1.47 19.23
N ARG A 276 21.38 -0.47 18.33
CA ARG A 276 22.52 -0.12 17.48
C ARG A 276 23.21 1.14 17.97
N ASP A 277 24.51 1.23 17.72
CA ASP A 277 25.29 2.41 18.06
C ASP A 277 24.95 3.59 17.13
N GLU A 278 25.09 4.81 17.63
CA GLU A 278 24.78 6.05 16.90
C GLU A 278 25.52 6.16 15.56
N ASN A 279 26.77 5.72 15.51
CA ASN A 279 27.61 5.77 14.33
C ASN A 279 27.34 4.65 13.32
N ASP A 280 26.56 3.64 13.70
CA ASP A 280 26.22 2.53 12.83
C ASP A 280 25.13 2.93 11.81
N LYS A 281 25.07 2.22 10.69
CA LYS A 281 23.93 2.30 9.78
C LYS A 281 22.77 1.48 10.34
N LEU A 282 21.54 1.99 10.19
CA LEU A 282 20.34 1.23 10.50
C LEU A 282 20.25 0.01 9.56
N ASN A 283 20.01 -1.18 10.10
CA ASN A 283 19.74 -2.37 9.30
C ASN A 283 18.26 -2.35 8.90
N SER A 284 17.95 -1.75 7.77
CA SER A 284 16.60 -1.67 7.22
C SER A 284 16.32 -2.83 6.29
N LEU A 285 15.11 -3.37 6.37
CA LEU A 285 14.53 -4.33 5.43
C LEU A 285 13.26 -3.70 4.89
N PHE A 286 13.12 -3.62 3.59
CA PHE A 286 11.93 -3.12 2.91
C PHE A 286 10.99 -4.27 2.51
N ILE A 287 9.85 -3.97 1.94
CA ILE A 287 8.86 -4.98 1.52
C ILE A 287 9.49 -5.95 0.51
N GLU A 288 10.26 -5.42 -0.44
CA GLU A 288 10.97 -6.21 -1.47
C GLU A 288 11.96 -7.20 -0.86
N ASP A 289 12.66 -6.80 0.21
CA ASP A 289 13.54 -7.69 0.97
C ASP A 289 12.74 -8.76 1.71
N MET A 290 11.65 -8.34 2.36
CA MET A 290 10.82 -9.21 3.21
C MET A 290 10.06 -10.27 2.42
N ILE A 291 9.69 -10.00 1.19
CA ILE A 291 9.11 -11.01 0.28
C ILE A 291 10.06 -12.21 0.16
N ASN A 292 11.36 -11.97 0.06
CA ASN A 292 12.41 -12.98 -0.12
C ASN A 292 12.98 -13.55 1.20
N VAL A 293 12.52 -13.07 2.36
CA VAL A 293 12.87 -13.66 3.65
C VAL A 293 12.16 -14.99 3.80
N LYS A 294 12.90 -16.02 4.22
CA LYS A 294 12.35 -17.36 4.45
C LYS A 294 11.30 -17.38 5.56
N LYS A 295 10.18 -18.04 5.31
CA LYS A 295 9.16 -18.26 6.33
C LYS A 295 9.71 -19.24 7.38
N ASN A 296 9.64 -18.87 8.65
CA ASN A 296 9.98 -19.76 9.77
C ASN A 296 8.78 -20.67 10.13
N VAL A 297 8.26 -21.39 9.11
CA VAL A 297 7.14 -22.30 9.30
C VAL A 297 7.65 -23.74 9.22
N PRO A 298 7.38 -24.59 10.20
CA PRO A 298 7.68 -26.01 10.09
C PRO A 298 7.01 -26.60 8.84
N LYS A 299 7.77 -27.34 8.03
CA LYS A 299 7.20 -28.03 6.87
C LYS A 299 6.12 -29.00 7.35
N ASP A 300 4.90 -28.83 6.85
CA ASP A 300 3.84 -29.82 7.06
C ASP A 300 4.25 -31.16 6.44
N LYS A 301 4.27 -32.19 7.26
CA LYS A 301 4.60 -33.57 6.84
C LYS A 301 3.35 -34.41 6.59
N SER A 302 2.15 -33.85 6.74
CA SER A 302 0.88 -34.59 6.62
C SER A 302 0.59 -35.05 5.19
N GLY A 303 1.20 -34.41 4.19
CA GLY A 303 0.90 -34.60 2.77
C GLY A 303 -0.43 -33.97 2.31
N ASN A 304 -1.16 -33.31 3.21
CA ASN A 304 -2.37 -32.60 2.85
C ASN A 304 -2.03 -31.32 2.08
N VAL A 305 -2.80 -31.00 1.05
CA VAL A 305 -2.61 -29.82 0.21
C VAL A 305 -3.91 -29.02 0.21
N ILE A 306 -3.81 -27.71 0.47
CA ILE A 306 -4.90 -26.76 0.25
C ILE A 306 -4.59 -26.03 -1.04
N ALA A 307 -5.44 -26.19 -2.07
CA ALA A 307 -5.33 -25.42 -3.30
C ALA A 307 -6.18 -24.15 -3.16
N VAL A 308 -5.54 -22.99 -3.36
CA VAL A 308 -6.23 -21.70 -3.40
C VAL A 308 -6.24 -21.21 -4.86
N TYR A 309 -7.43 -21.06 -5.42
CA TYR A 309 -7.62 -20.54 -6.77
C TYR A 309 -8.14 -19.10 -6.68
N TYR A 310 -7.42 -18.17 -7.31
CA TYR A 310 -7.80 -16.77 -7.39
C TYR A 310 -8.46 -16.48 -8.73
N ALA A 311 -9.74 -16.06 -8.72
CA ALA A 311 -10.42 -15.53 -9.88
C ALA A 311 -10.22 -14.00 -9.89
N TYR A 312 -9.58 -13.50 -10.93
CA TYR A 312 -9.31 -12.08 -11.11
C TYR A 312 -9.98 -11.57 -12.40
N GLY A 313 -10.62 -10.40 -12.31
CA GLY A 313 -11.25 -9.73 -13.45
C GLY A 313 -12.62 -9.14 -13.10
N GLU A 314 -13.22 -8.48 -14.09
CA GLU A 314 -14.56 -7.92 -13.95
C GLU A 314 -15.63 -9.03 -14.05
N ILE A 315 -16.68 -8.87 -13.23
CA ILE A 315 -17.90 -9.69 -13.35
C ILE A 315 -18.83 -8.94 -14.30
N LEU A 316 -18.94 -9.45 -15.53
CA LEU A 316 -19.77 -8.91 -16.60
C LEU A 316 -21.19 -9.50 -16.55
#